data_82ccc3903584f7d9581fb57a32dbbb3f
#
_entry.id   82ccc3903584f7d9581fb57a32dbbb3f
#
_cell.length_a   1.000
_cell.length_b   1.000
_cell.length_c   1.000
_cell.angle_alpha   90.00
_cell.angle_beta   90.00
_cell.angle_gamma   90.00
#
_symmetry.space_group_name_H-M   'P 1'
#
loop_
_entity.id
_entity.type
_entity.pdbx_description
1 polymer ?
#
loop_
_entity_poly.entity_id
_entity_poly.type
_entity_poly.pdbx_seq_one_letter_code
_entity_poly.pdbx_strand_id
1 'polypeptide(L)'
;SSAASDVYKRQQEALSQREKEIICCVVRGMTNKETAEKLFLSIHTVITHRRNIARKLQIHSPAGLTIYAIVNKLVELSEVKMNL
;
A
#
# COMPACT_ATOMS: atom_id res chain seq x y z
N SER A 1 4.35 25.04 -16.08
CA SER A 1 3.06 25.59 -16.07
C SER A 1 2.00 24.58 -15.68
N SER A 2 0.75 25.02 -15.68
CA SER A 2 -0.36 24.22 -15.16
C SER A 2 -0.56 22.88 -15.86
N ALA A 3 -0.37 22.80 -17.18
CA ALA A 3 -0.60 21.55 -17.93
C ALA A 3 0.32 20.43 -17.48
N ALA A 4 1.62 20.71 -17.36
CA ALA A 4 2.59 19.70 -16.89
C ALA A 4 2.31 19.33 -15.43
N SER A 5 1.94 20.30 -14.62
CA SER A 5 1.63 20.09 -13.22
C SER A 5 0.38 19.21 -13.05
N ASP A 6 -0.64 19.40 -13.89
CA ASP A 6 -1.86 18.61 -13.85
C ASP A 6 -1.63 17.16 -14.25
N VAL A 7 -0.82 16.94 -15.29
CA VAL A 7 -0.46 15.59 -15.71
C VAL A 7 0.30 14.87 -14.60
N TYR A 8 1.23 15.56 -13.97
CA TYR A 8 2.02 15.00 -12.89
C TYR A 8 1.12 14.63 -11.70
N LYS A 9 0.20 15.51 -11.33
CA LYS A 9 -0.74 15.26 -10.23
C LYS A 9 -1.63 14.04 -10.50
N ARG A 10 -2.06 13.85 -11.74
CA ARG A 10 -2.89 12.69 -12.10
C ARG A 10 -2.13 11.38 -11.97
N GLN A 11 -0.81 11.38 -12.21
CA GLN A 11 0.02 10.20 -12.07
C GLN A 11 0.28 9.85 -10.60
N GLN A 12 0.04 10.81 -9.69
CA GLN A 12 0.25 10.64 -8.27
C GLN A 12 -1.09 10.64 -7.52
N GLU A 13 -1.97 9.73 -7.91
CA GLU A 13 -3.23 9.57 -7.20
C GLU A 13 -2.97 9.33 -5.71
N ALA A 14 -3.72 10.02 -4.88
CA ALA A 14 -3.58 9.86 -3.44
C ALA A 14 -4.12 8.49 -3.02
N LEU A 15 -3.44 7.89 -2.06
CA LEU A 15 -3.92 6.67 -1.44
C LEU A 15 -5.08 6.99 -0.50
N SER A 16 -6.12 6.16 -0.52
CA SER A 16 -7.20 6.26 0.45
C SER A 16 -6.71 5.78 1.82
N GLN A 17 -7.44 6.14 2.86
CA GLN A 17 -7.12 5.66 4.20
C GLN A 17 -7.11 4.14 4.27
N ARG A 18 -8.09 3.50 3.62
CA ARG A 18 -8.18 2.04 3.60
C ARG A 18 -6.98 1.41 2.89
N GLU A 19 -6.53 2.03 1.80
CA GLU A 19 -5.35 1.55 1.09
C GLU A 19 -4.10 1.65 1.96
N LYS A 20 -3.97 2.72 2.73
CA LYS A 20 -2.85 2.85 3.68
C LYS A 20 -2.89 1.77 4.74
N GLU A 21 -4.06 1.44 5.24
CA GLU A 21 -4.23 0.36 6.22
C GLU A 21 -3.84 -0.99 5.61
N ILE A 22 -4.22 -1.23 4.36
CA ILE A 22 -3.84 -2.45 3.63
C ILE A 22 -2.32 -2.54 3.51
N ILE A 23 -1.66 -1.44 3.13
CA ILE A 23 -0.19 -1.39 3.02
C ILE A 23 0.44 -1.75 4.35
N CYS A 24 -0.04 -1.18 5.45
CA CYS A 24 0.49 -1.48 6.78
C CYS A 24 0.39 -2.98 7.10
N CYS A 25 -0.73 -3.61 6.77
CA CYS A 25 -0.90 -5.04 6.99
C CYS A 25 0.08 -5.86 6.14
N VAL A 26 0.21 -5.51 4.87
CA VAL A 26 1.10 -6.22 3.94
C VAL A 26 2.55 -6.17 4.41
N VAL A 27 3.04 -4.99 4.79
CA VAL A 27 4.44 -4.84 5.20
C VAL A 27 4.72 -5.46 6.56
N ARG A 28 3.70 -5.68 7.37
CA ARG A 28 3.82 -6.42 8.63
C ARG A 28 3.81 -7.93 8.43
N GLY A 29 3.67 -8.37 7.19
CA GLY A 29 3.72 -9.79 6.85
C GLY A 29 2.39 -10.52 6.94
N MET A 30 1.29 -9.79 6.97
CA MET A 30 -0.04 -10.40 7.06
C MET A 30 -0.49 -10.92 5.69
N THR A 31 -1.16 -12.06 5.71
CA THR A 31 -1.77 -12.63 4.50
C THR A 31 -3.02 -11.82 4.12
N ASN A 32 -3.52 -12.07 2.92
CA ASN A 32 -4.80 -11.44 2.49
C ASN A 32 -5.94 -11.82 3.43
N LYS A 33 -5.96 -13.07 3.88
CA LYS A 33 -6.98 -13.55 4.82
C LYS A 33 -6.87 -12.83 6.16
N GLU A 34 -5.66 -12.73 6.70
CA GLU A 34 -5.44 -12.03 7.97
C GLU A 34 -5.80 -10.55 7.88
N THR A 35 -5.43 -9.93 6.76
CA THR A 35 -5.77 -8.52 6.50
C THR A 35 -7.28 -8.33 6.44
N ALA A 36 -7.97 -9.22 5.73
CA ALA A 36 -9.42 -9.18 5.62
C ALA A 36 -10.09 -9.29 6.99
N GLU A 37 -9.62 -10.22 7.82
CA GLU A 37 -10.16 -10.40 9.16
C GLU A 37 -9.93 -9.18 10.04
N LYS A 38 -8.71 -8.62 9.98
CA LYS A 38 -8.36 -7.44 10.78
C LYS A 38 -9.18 -6.22 10.42
N LEU A 39 -9.43 -6.01 9.13
CA LEU A 39 -10.09 -4.80 8.64
C LEU A 39 -11.59 -5.00 8.40
N PHE A 40 -12.12 -6.17 8.70
CA PHE A 40 -13.52 -6.52 8.49
C PHE A 40 -13.94 -6.37 7.04
N LEU A 41 -13.09 -6.90 6.14
CA LEU A 41 -13.31 -6.89 4.70
C LEU A 41 -13.33 -8.33 4.18
N SER A 42 -13.87 -8.52 2.98
CA SER A 42 -13.71 -9.80 2.30
C SER A 42 -12.29 -9.90 1.73
N ILE A 43 -11.81 -11.14 1.54
CA ILE A 43 -10.50 -11.37 0.91
C ILE A 43 -10.50 -10.76 -0.49
N HIS A 44 -11.61 -10.88 -1.21
CA HIS A 44 -11.76 -10.31 -2.55
C HIS A 44 -11.54 -8.79 -2.55
N THR A 45 -12.11 -8.10 -1.58
CA THR A 45 -11.94 -6.65 -1.42
C THR A 45 -10.49 -6.29 -1.12
N VAL A 46 -9.81 -7.08 -0.28
CA VAL A 46 -8.39 -6.86 0.01
C VAL A 46 -7.56 -7.00 -1.27
N ILE A 47 -7.82 -8.02 -2.07
CA ILE A 47 -7.12 -8.24 -3.34
C ILE A 47 -7.35 -7.05 -4.29
N THR A 48 -8.58 -6.55 -4.37
CA THR A 48 -8.89 -5.38 -5.19
C THR A 48 -8.12 -4.15 -4.73
N HIS A 49 -8.08 -3.90 -3.42
CA HIS A 49 -7.30 -2.79 -2.88
C HIS A 49 -5.82 -2.92 -3.21
N ARG A 50 -5.25 -4.13 -3.07
CA ARG A 50 -3.84 -4.36 -3.38
C ARG A 50 -3.53 -4.10 -4.85
N ARG A 51 -4.45 -4.48 -5.73
CA ARG A 51 -4.33 -4.22 -7.17
C ARG A 51 -4.32 -2.72 -7.46
N ASN A 52 -5.22 -1.98 -6.81
CA ASN A 52 -5.29 -0.53 -6.97
C ASN A 52 -4.05 0.18 -6.41
N ILE A 53 -3.52 -0.30 -5.30
CA ILE A 53 -2.28 0.23 -4.72
C ILE A 53 -1.12 0.05 -5.69
N ALA A 54 -0.98 -1.15 -6.26
CA ALA A 54 0.08 -1.43 -7.22
C ALA A 54 -0.04 -0.51 -8.45
N ARG A 55 -1.26 -0.28 -8.92
CA ARG A 55 -1.51 0.62 -10.04
C ARG A 55 -1.14 2.07 -9.70
N LYS A 56 -1.55 2.54 -8.54
CA LYS A 56 -1.30 3.93 -8.12
C LYS A 56 0.17 4.20 -7.88
N LEU A 57 0.85 3.28 -7.22
CA LEU A 57 2.25 3.48 -6.82
C LEU A 57 3.25 2.98 -7.86
N GLN A 58 2.81 2.16 -8.80
CA GLN A 58 3.70 1.49 -9.76
C GLN A 58 4.79 0.68 -9.04
N ILE A 59 4.43 0.10 -7.91
CA ILE A 59 5.30 -0.76 -7.12
C ILE A 59 4.70 -2.16 -7.13
N HIS A 60 5.47 -3.14 -7.62
CA HIS A 60 4.97 -4.49 -7.84
C HIS A 60 5.72 -5.55 -7.03
N SER A 61 6.58 -5.14 -6.11
CA SER A 61 7.30 -6.07 -5.25
C SER A 61 7.03 -5.77 -3.77
N PRO A 62 7.01 -6.80 -2.92
CA PRO A 62 6.86 -6.59 -1.47
C PRO A 62 7.97 -5.71 -0.89
N ALA A 63 9.21 -5.88 -1.36
CA ALA A 63 10.34 -5.08 -0.88
C ALA A 63 10.15 -3.60 -1.21
N GLY A 64 9.71 -3.29 -2.44
CA GLY A 64 9.45 -1.92 -2.85
C GLY A 64 8.35 -1.29 -2.02
N LEU A 65 7.29 -2.04 -1.75
CA LEU A 65 6.17 -1.54 -0.94
C LEU A 65 6.62 -1.27 0.50
N THR A 66 7.48 -2.12 1.04
CA THR A 66 8.04 -1.94 2.39
C THR A 66 8.85 -0.65 2.47
N ILE A 67 9.72 -0.40 1.49
CA ILE A 67 10.51 0.82 1.42
C ILE A 67 9.59 2.04 1.34
N TYR A 68 8.58 1.98 0.48
CA TYR A 68 7.61 3.06 0.33
C TYR A 68 6.93 3.38 1.67
N ALA A 69 6.48 2.35 2.38
CA ALA A 69 5.77 2.51 3.65
C ALA A 69 6.65 3.15 4.72
N ILE A 70 7.94 2.76 4.78
CA ILE A 70 8.88 3.33 5.75
C ILE A 70 9.17 4.79 5.41
N VAL A 71 9.49 5.08 4.14
CA VAL A 71 9.84 6.43 3.70
C VAL A 71 8.68 7.39 3.90
N ASN A 72 7.45 6.93 3.67
CA ASN A 72 6.25 7.76 3.82
C ASN A 72 5.65 7.68 5.23
N LYS A 73 6.35 7.06 6.16
CA LYS A 73 5.97 7.00 7.58
C LYS A 73 4.62 6.34 7.82
N LEU A 74 4.25 5.40 6.97
CA LEU A 74 3.05 4.60 7.19
C LEU A 74 3.28 3.54 8.27
N VAL A 75 4.52 3.08 8.38
CA VAL A 75 4.94 2.13 9.41
C VAL A 75 6.31 2.52 9.93
N GLU A 76 6.62 2.06 11.14
CA GLU A 76 7.97 2.16 11.69
C GLU A 76 8.78 0.95 11.22
N LEU A 77 10.10 1.14 11.11
CA LEU A 77 11.00 0.05 10.71
C LEU A 77 10.85 -1.17 11.63
N SER A 78 10.64 -0.93 12.92
CA SER A 78 10.46 -2.01 13.91
C SER A 78 9.21 -2.87 13.67
N GLU A 79 8.22 -2.34 12.94
CA GLU A 79 6.98 -3.06 12.65
C GLU A 79 7.08 -3.94 11.42
N VAL A 80 8.14 -3.78 10.63
CA VAL A 80 8.30 -4.52 9.39
C VAL A 80 8.82 -5.92 9.70
N LYS A 81 8.15 -6.93 9.13
CA LYS A 81 8.61 -8.31 9.25
C LYS A 81 9.68 -8.55 8.20
N MET A 82 10.91 -8.69 8.66
CA MET A 82 12.05 -8.97 7.79
C MET A 82 12.42 -10.41 7.88
N ASN A 83 12.41 -11.10 6.73
CA ASN A 83 12.91 -12.46 6.62
C ASN A 83 14.36 -12.38 6.20
N LEU A 84 15.23 -12.50 7.15
CA LEU A 84 16.68 -12.49 6.91
C LEU A 84 17.20 -13.91 6.68
#